data_222aa9c9a88e2b792663135b096da8dd
#
_entry.id   222aa9c9a88e2b792663135b096da8dd
#
_cell.length_a   1.000
_cell.length_b   1.000
_cell.length_c   1.000
_cell.angle_alpha   90.00
_cell.angle_beta   90.00
_cell.angle_gamma   90.00
#
_symmetry.space_group_name_H-M   'P 1'
#
loop_
_entity.id
_entity.type
_entity.pdbx_description
1 polymer ?
#
loop_
_entity_poly.entity_id
_entity_poly.type
_entity_poly.pdbx_seq_one_letter_code
_entity_poly.pdbx_strand_id
1 'polypeptide(L)'
;MLGLPLYDTVTDVVGERNGHRTKTVTKLDRSEVVSTARGIVLREGPGALTMRRLATELDVSTPTIYWHVGSRDELVAAVIESQAERLAERPVEGRTAHDRVLSAALHIYEGAVEERAITSLAHQTGTSAQLLARLEDALVAELEAAGLTPAARRDALRSILVVVTGSLVLTVRASSHRPDDRDNALWSGCNLETVTIETLRAVVDRYIPRTKRSRS
;
A
#
# COMPACT_ATOMS: atom_id res chain seq x y z
N MET A 1 -31.01 41.14 -20.79
CA MET A 1 -30.18 42.32 -20.58
C MET A 1 -29.35 42.12 -19.34
N LEU A 2 -28.04 42.38 -19.41
CA LEU A 2 -26.97 42.25 -18.39
C LEU A 2 -26.46 40.82 -18.27
N GLY A 3 -25.39 40.33 -18.81
CA GLY A 3 -24.10 40.95 -19.12
C GLY A 3 -23.12 40.65 -17.96
N LEU A 4 -22.49 39.41 -17.92
CA LEU A 4 -21.36 39.11 -17.01
C LEU A 4 -20.07 39.19 -17.84
N PRO A 5 -19.04 39.85 -17.35
CA PRO A 5 -17.80 40.02 -18.08
C PRO A 5 -16.89 38.80 -18.00
N LEU A 6 -16.37 38.45 -19.16
CA LEU A 6 -15.23 37.60 -19.40
C LEU A 6 -14.00 38.17 -18.69
N TYR A 7 -13.31 37.37 -17.86
CA TYR A 7 -12.01 37.76 -17.38
C TYR A 7 -10.94 37.39 -18.41
N ASP A 8 -10.35 38.47 -18.92
CA ASP A 8 -9.30 38.50 -19.91
C ASP A 8 -8.01 37.83 -19.43
N THR A 9 -7.44 37.12 -20.36
CA THR A 9 -6.03 36.76 -20.43
C THR A 9 -5.13 37.98 -20.30
N VAL A 10 -4.39 38.09 -19.21
CA VAL A 10 -3.27 39.02 -19.12
C VAL A 10 -2.02 38.34 -19.64
N THR A 11 -1.70 38.67 -20.89
CA THR A 11 -0.41 38.40 -21.49
C THR A 11 0.50 39.56 -21.10
N ASP A 12 1.40 39.38 -20.14
CA ASP A 12 2.48 40.34 -19.92
C ASP A 12 3.75 39.80 -20.57
N VAL A 13 4.11 40.51 -21.65
CA VAL A 13 5.41 40.41 -22.32
C VAL A 13 6.34 41.39 -21.64
N VAL A 14 7.34 40.92 -20.92
CA VAL A 14 8.50 41.74 -20.52
C VAL A 14 9.79 40.95 -20.74
N GLY A 15 10.52 41.45 -21.71
CA GLY A 15 11.96 41.66 -21.79
C GLY A 15 12.94 40.60 -21.35
N GLU A 16 13.69 40.09 -22.33
CA GLU A 16 14.94 39.33 -22.21
C GLU A 16 15.91 39.89 -21.18
N ARG A 17 16.42 39.06 -20.27
CA ARG A 17 17.84 38.88 -19.93
C ARG A 17 18.00 37.84 -18.83
N ASN A 18 18.88 36.89 -19.07
CA ASN A 18 19.44 35.84 -18.23
C ASN A 18 18.74 34.49 -18.31
N GLY A 19 19.54 33.51 -18.78
CA GLY A 19 19.23 32.12 -18.99
C GLY A 19 18.74 31.41 -17.72
N HIS A 20 17.49 31.58 -17.38
CA HIS A 20 16.76 30.74 -16.47
C HIS A 20 15.94 29.75 -17.33
N ARG A 21 16.31 28.49 -17.25
CA ARG A 21 15.48 27.40 -17.71
C ARG A 21 14.07 27.65 -17.18
N THR A 22 13.14 27.99 -18.02
CA THR A 22 11.71 28.01 -17.71
C THR A 22 11.30 26.60 -17.27
N LYS A 23 11.34 26.36 -15.95
CA LYS A 23 10.65 25.24 -15.37
C LYS A 23 9.17 25.49 -15.66
N THR A 24 8.56 24.67 -16.48
CA THR A 24 7.11 24.62 -16.61
C THR A 24 6.58 24.48 -15.19
N VAL A 25 5.92 25.52 -14.68
CA VAL A 25 5.27 25.47 -13.36
C VAL A 25 4.07 24.56 -13.54
N THR A 26 4.32 23.25 -13.43
CA THR A 26 3.24 22.28 -13.28
C THR A 26 2.53 22.67 -12.00
N LYS A 27 1.25 23.06 -12.11
CA LYS A 27 0.43 23.41 -10.95
C LYS A 27 0.47 22.23 -9.99
N LEU A 28 1.13 22.38 -8.83
CA LEU A 28 1.19 21.37 -7.79
C LEU A 28 -0.23 20.91 -7.47
N ASP A 29 -0.47 19.63 -7.53
CA ASP A 29 -1.75 19.04 -7.13
C ASP A 29 -1.61 18.12 -5.91
N ARG A 30 -2.74 17.72 -5.35
CA ARG A 30 -2.77 16.84 -4.17
C ARG A 30 -2.13 15.48 -4.45
N SER A 31 -2.29 14.94 -5.65
CA SER A 31 -1.76 13.62 -6.02
C SER A 31 -0.23 13.63 -6.07
N GLU A 32 0.36 14.71 -6.59
CA GLU A 32 1.81 14.91 -6.63
C GLU A 32 2.39 15.04 -5.21
N VAL A 33 1.70 15.77 -4.31
CA VAL A 33 2.10 15.88 -2.90
C VAL A 33 2.09 14.53 -2.21
N VAL A 34 1.03 13.73 -2.38
CA VAL A 34 0.88 12.40 -1.80
C VAL A 34 1.91 11.41 -2.37
N SER A 35 2.13 11.45 -3.69
CA SER A 35 3.11 10.60 -4.37
C SER A 35 4.54 10.90 -3.90
N THR A 36 4.89 12.18 -3.75
CA THR A 36 6.20 12.60 -3.25
C THR A 36 6.38 12.20 -1.78
N ALA A 37 5.34 12.38 -0.94
CA ALA A 37 5.35 11.94 0.45
C ALA A 37 5.58 10.42 0.57
N ARG A 38 4.88 9.63 -0.26
CA ARG A 38 5.10 8.19 -0.36
C ARG A 38 6.55 7.87 -0.74
N GLY A 39 7.10 8.55 -1.74
CA GLY A 39 8.49 8.39 -2.16
C GLY A 39 9.49 8.65 -1.03
N ILE A 40 9.28 9.67 -0.19
CA ILE A 40 10.10 9.95 0.98
C ILE A 40 10.05 8.78 1.98
N VAL A 41 8.84 8.29 2.30
CA VAL A 41 8.67 7.15 3.22
C VAL A 41 9.39 5.91 2.72
N LEU A 42 9.29 5.60 1.43
CA LEU A 42 9.94 4.41 0.85
C LEU A 42 11.47 4.51 0.85
N ARG A 43 12.02 5.69 0.57
CA ARG A 43 13.48 5.88 0.51
C ARG A 43 14.13 6.03 1.87
N GLU A 44 13.51 6.79 2.77
CA GLU A 44 14.12 7.29 4.00
C GLU A 44 13.44 6.75 5.27
N GLY A 45 12.31 6.03 5.12
CA GLY A 45 11.51 5.49 6.21
C GLY A 45 10.45 6.47 6.76
N PRO A 46 9.52 5.95 7.60
CA PRO A 46 8.37 6.72 8.11
C PRO A 46 8.74 7.98 8.89
N GLY A 47 9.86 7.94 9.63
CA GLY A 47 10.34 9.05 10.46
C GLY A 47 10.79 10.27 9.65
N ALA A 48 11.15 10.09 8.38
CA ALA A 48 11.59 11.17 7.50
C ALA A 48 10.41 12.02 6.97
N LEU A 49 9.18 11.52 7.04
CA LEU A 49 8.02 12.23 6.53
C LEU A 49 7.60 13.36 7.48
N THR A 50 8.03 14.57 7.12
CA THR A 50 7.62 15.82 7.78
C THR A 50 7.12 16.81 6.73
N MET A 51 6.20 17.71 7.12
CA MET A 51 5.69 18.76 6.22
C MET A 51 6.81 19.63 5.65
N ARG A 52 7.84 19.91 6.45
CA ARG A 52 9.03 20.67 6.03
C ARG A 52 9.88 19.91 5.00
N ARG A 53 10.12 18.59 5.24
CA ARG A 53 10.89 17.75 4.31
C ARG A 53 10.19 17.65 2.97
N LEU A 54 8.87 17.47 2.98
CA LEU A 54 8.04 17.40 1.79
C LEU A 54 8.03 18.72 1.01
N ALA A 55 7.90 19.87 1.70
CA ALA A 55 7.97 21.18 1.09
C ALA A 55 9.33 21.42 0.40
N THR A 56 10.43 21.00 1.03
CA THR A 56 11.77 21.06 0.44
C THR A 56 11.89 20.20 -0.81
N GLU A 57 11.34 18.97 -0.79
CA GLU A 57 11.39 18.05 -1.94
C GLU A 57 10.60 18.57 -3.15
N LEU A 58 9.50 19.27 -2.89
CA LEU A 58 8.61 19.84 -3.93
C LEU A 58 9.00 21.28 -4.33
N ASP A 59 10.01 21.86 -3.69
CA ASP A 59 10.46 23.25 -3.92
C ASP A 59 9.33 24.28 -3.72
N VAL A 60 8.54 24.10 -2.65
CA VAL A 60 7.44 24.98 -2.25
C VAL A 60 7.52 25.40 -0.79
N SER A 61 6.67 26.34 -0.39
CA SER A 61 6.55 26.71 1.02
C SER A 61 5.77 25.65 1.84
N THR A 62 6.11 25.50 3.13
CA THR A 62 5.36 24.62 4.02
C THR A 62 3.86 24.94 4.09
N PRO A 63 3.40 26.20 4.16
CA PRO A 63 1.99 26.54 4.07
C PRO A 63 1.30 26.05 2.80
N THR A 64 2.01 26.01 1.67
CA THR A 64 1.49 25.44 0.42
C THR A 64 1.14 23.98 0.57
N ILE A 65 1.98 23.19 1.26
CA ILE A 65 1.68 21.77 1.53
C ILE A 65 0.40 21.63 2.37
N TYR A 66 0.28 22.42 3.45
CA TYR A 66 -0.92 22.41 4.29
C TYR A 66 -2.19 22.75 3.50
N TRP A 67 -2.10 23.63 2.52
CA TRP A 67 -3.24 23.97 1.68
C TRP A 67 -3.71 22.79 0.82
N HIS A 68 -2.77 21.97 0.31
CA HIS A 68 -3.09 20.81 -0.56
C HIS A 68 -3.57 19.58 0.21
N VAL A 69 -3.00 19.30 1.38
CA VAL A 69 -3.22 18.01 2.06
C VAL A 69 -3.73 18.15 3.50
N GLY A 70 -3.91 19.37 4.01
CA GLY A 70 -4.36 19.61 5.38
C GLY A 70 -3.27 19.32 6.41
N SER A 71 -3.61 18.58 7.44
CA SER A 71 -2.69 18.20 8.51
C SER A 71 -1.72 17.08 8.09
N ARG A 72 -0.70 16.84 8.94
CA ARG A 72 0.19 15.71 8.77
C ARG A 72 -0.57 14.37 8.81
N ASP A 73 -1.57 14.25 9.65
CA ASP A 73 -2.35 13.02 9.80
C ASP A 73 -3.23 12.77 8.56
N GLU A 74 -3.78 13.83 7.97
CA GLU A 74 -4.51 13.74 6.69
C GLU A 74 -3.58 13.38 5.52
N LEU A 75 -2.34 13.89 5.51
CA LEU A 75 -1.32 13.47 4.54
C LEU A 75 -0.99 11.99 4.70
N VAL A 76 -0.74 11.53 5.93
CA VAL A 76 -0.45 10.13 6.22
C VAL A 76 -1.61 9.23 5.78
N ALA A 77 -2.85 9.60 6.11
CA ALA A 77 -4.04 8.87 5.67
C ALA A 77 -4.12 8.80 4.13
N ALA A 78 -3.84 9.89 3.43
CA ALA A 78 -3.83 9.92 1.97
C ALA A 78 -2.71 9.04 1.35
N VAL A 79 -1.53 9.00 1.97
CA VAL A 79 -0.43 8.09 1.54
C VAL A 79 -0.84 6.63 1.69
N ILE A 80 -1.48 6.27 2.82
CA ILE A 80 -1.94 4.91 3.09
C ILE A 80 -3.09 4.52 2.17
N GLU A 81 -4.06 5.42 1.92
CA GLU A 81 -5.15 5.20 0.97
C GLU A 81 -4.63 4.97 -0.45
N SER A 82 -3.72 5.82 -0.93
CA SER A 82 -3.07 5.66 -2.23
C SER A 82 -2.34 4.32 -2.36
N GLN A 83 -1.74 3.83 -1.28
CA GLN A 83 -1.11 2.52 -1.27
C GLN A 83 -2.15 1.39 -1.34
N ALA A 84 -3.22 1.48 -0.57
CA ALA A 84 -4.29 0.49 -0.57
C ALA A 84 -4.95 0.37 -1.96
N GLU A 85 -5.19 1.52 -2.64
CA GLU A 85 -5.70 1.56 -4.00
C GLU A 85 -4.76 0.83 -4.98
N ARG A 86 -3.48 1.16 -4.97
CA ARG A 86 -2.47 0.54 -5.84
C ARG A 86 -2.37 -0.98 -5.65
N LEU A 87 -2.49 -1.46 -4.43
CA LEU A 87 -2.47 -2.90 -4.15
C LEU A 87 -3.76 -3.57 -4.58
N ALA A 88 -4.92 -2.91 -4.39
CA ALA A 88 -6.21 -3.43 -4.82
C ALA A 88 -6.38 -3.48 -6.35
N GLU A 89 -5.65 -2.63 -7.09
CA GLU A 89 -5.63 -2.64 -8.56
C GLU A 89 -4.79 -3.79 -9.15
N ARG A 90 -4.00 -4.51 -8.36
CA ARG A 90 -3.26 -5.68 -8.84
C ARG A 90 -4.21 -6.73 -9.37
N PRO A 91 -4.02 -7.20 -10.62
CA PRO A 91 -4.93 -8.18 -11.20
C PRO A 91 -4.84 -9.51 -10.45
N VAL A 92 -5.98 -10.01 -9.97
CA VAL A 92 -6.05 -11.34 -9.37
C VAL A 92 -5.89 -12.39 -10.46
N GLU A 93 -4.85 -13.21 -10.34
CA GLU A 93 -4.49 -14.22 -11.33
C GLU A 93 -5.04 -15.60 -10.94
N GLY A 94 -5.28 -16.44 -11.97
CA GLY A 94 -5.66 -17.83 -11.76
C GLY A 94 -6.86 -18.27 -12.60
N ARG A 95 -6.88 -19.56 -12.94
CA ARG A 95 -7.92 -20.18 -13.76
C ARG A 95 -9.00 -20.85 -12.91
N THR A 96 -8.70 -21.18 -11.68
CA THR A 96 -9.61 -21.81 -10.72
C THR A 96 -9.90 -20.87 -9.56
N ALA A 97 -11.02 -21.10 -8.86
CA ALA A 97 -11.34 -20.34 -7.64
C ALA A 97 -10.22 -20.44 -6.60
N HIS A 98 -9.61 -21.62 -6.46
CA HIS A 98 -8.44 -21.83 -5.60
C HIS A 98 -7.28 -20.90 -5.97
N ASP A 99 -6.89 -20.85 -7.25
CA ASP A 99 -5.75 -20.06 -7.70
C ASP A 99 -6.00 -18.56 -7.50
N ARG A 100 -7.23 -18.10 -7.77
CA ARG A 100 -7.62 -16.69 -7.62
C ARG A 100 -7.62 -16.26 -6.15
N VAL A 101 -8.18 -17.06 -5.25
CA VAL A 101 -8.14 -16.77 -3.81
C VAL A 101 -6.71 -16.78 -3.29
N LEU A 102 -5.89 -17.72 -3.74
CA LEU A 102 -4.46 -17.75 -3.36
C LEU A 102 -3.72 -16.52 -3.89
N SER A 103 -3.96 -16.11 -5.14
CA SER A 103 -3.38 -14.90 -5.71
C SER A 103 -3.77 -13.65 -4.90
N ALA A 104 -5.05 -13.49 -4.55
CA ALA A 104 -5.51 -12.37 -3.74
C ALA A 104 -4.86 -12.37 -2.32
N ALA A 105 -4.74 -13.54 -1.69
CA ALA A 105 -4.07 -13.68 -0.40
C ALA A 105 -2.57 -13.32 -0.46
N LEU A 106 -1.89 -13.73 -1.54
CA LEU A 106 -0.48 -13.42 -1.77
C LEU A 106 -0.27 -11.92 -2.02
N HIS A 107 -1.16 -11.24 -2.73
CA HIS A 107 -1.07 -9.78 -2.95
C HIS A 107 -1.07 -8.99 -1.64
N ILE A 108 -1.84 -9.43 -0.63
CA ILE A 108 -1.84 -8.81 0.71
C ILE A 108 -0.46 -8.98 1.36
N TYR A 109 0.09 -10.18 1.33
CA TYR A 109 1.39 -10.48 1.93
C TYR A 109 2.55 -9.77 1.21
N GLU A 110 2.63 -9.93 -0.10
CA GLU A 110 3.68 -9.35 -0.94
C GLU A 110 3.68 -7.82 -0.86
N GLY A 111 2.49 -7.20 -0.96
CA GLY A 111 2.35 -5.75 -0.83
C GLY A 111 2.82 -5.21 0.51
N ALA A 112 2.57 -5.95 1.59
CA ALA A 112 3.03 -5.57 2.92
C ALA A 112 4.54 -5.74 3.11
N VAL A 113 5.16 -6.71 2.43
CA VAL A 113 6.62 -6.97 2.47
C VAL A 113 7.38 -6.03 1.56
N GLU A 114 6.92 -5.84 0.32
CA GLU A 114 7.54 -4.98 -0.69
C GLU A 114 7.60 -3.52 -0.19
N GLU A 115 6.52 -3.05 0.41
CA GLU A 115 6.39 -1.68 0.89
C GLU A 115 6.31 -1.59 2.42
N ARG A 116 7.15 -2.36 3.10
CA ARG A 116 7.20 -2.42 4.57
C ARG A 116 7.33 -1.07 5.28
N ALA A 117 7.89 -0.06 4.62
CA ALA A 117 7.97 1.29 5.18
C ALA A 117 6.58 1.93 5.31
N ILE A 118 5.70 1.71 4.32
CA ILE A 118 4.30 2.18 4.37
C ILE A 118 3.49 1.35 5.38
N THR A 119 3.70 0.04 5.41
CA THR A 119 3.07 -0.85 6.41
C THR A 119 3.49 -0.45 7.83
N SER A 120 4.76 -0.12 8.04
CA SER A 120 5.27 0.41 9.32
C SER A 120 4.65 1.77 9.66
N LEU A 121 4.51 2.67 8.68
CA LEU A 121 3.84 3.96 8.86
C LEU A 121 2.39 3.75 9.32
N ALA A 122 1.64 2.89 8.64
CA ALA A 122 0.26 2.57 8.98
C ALA A 122 0.13 2.01 10.39
N HIS A 123 1.07 1.15 10.80
CA HIS A 123 1.10 0.60 12.16
C HIS A 123 1.39 1.68 13.22
N GLN A 124 2.40 2.52 12.99
CA GLN A 124 2.80 3.59 13.91
C GLN A 124 1.69 4.64 14.12
N THR A 125 0.86 4.86 13.10
CA THR A 125 -0.22 5.85 13.13
C THR A 125 -1.59 5.25 13.46
N GLY A 126 -1.68 3.93 13.70
CA GLY A 126 -2.93 3.23 14.01
C GLY A 126 -3.90 3.10 12.83
N THR A 127 -3.40 3.30 11.60
CA THR A 127 -4.21 3.27 10.36
C THR A 127 -4.10 1.95 9.58
N SER A 128 -3.56 0.89 10.20
CA SER A 128 -3.44 -0.45 9.58
C SER A 128 -4.75 -1.00 9.08
N ALA A 129 -5.86 -0.74 9.79
CA ALA A 129 -7.20 -1.18 9.35
C ALA A 129 -7.63 -0.56 8.02
N GLN A 130 -7.28 0.71 7.78
CA GLN A 130 -7.57 1.40 6.52
C GLN A 130 -6.76 0.80 5.35
N LEU A 131 -5.48 0.46 5.60
CA LEU A 131 -4.64 -0.19 4.60
C LEU A 131 -5.20 -1.57 4.21
N LEU A 132 -5.70 -2.33 5.17
CA LEU A 132 -6.20 -3.69 4.96
C LEU A 132 -7.59 -3.73 4.33
N ALA A 133 -8.48 -2.77 4.66
CA ALA A 133 -9.89 -2.84 4.29
C ALA A 133 -10.12 -3.09 2.78
N ARG A 134 -9.44 -2.37 1.89
CA ARG A 134 -9.59 -2.55 0.44
C ARG A 134 -9.04 -3.89 -0.06
N LEU A 135 -7.97 -4.37 0.57
CA LEU A 135 -7.38 -5.67 0.25
C LEU A 135 -8.26 -6.81 0.74
N GLU A 136 -8.89 -6.63 1.90
CA GLU A 136 -9.90 -7.56 2.43
C GLU A 136 -11.11 -7.62 1.51
N ASP A 137 -11.60 -6.50 0.99
CA ASP A 137 -12.73 -6.45 0.04
C ASP A 137 -12.43 -7.26 -1.22
N ALA A 138 -11.24 -7.13 -1.79
CA ALA A 138 -10.83 -7.90 -2.96
C ALA A 138 -10.76 -9.41 -2.66
N LEU A 139 -10.20 -9.79 -1.51
CA LEU A 139 -10.17 -11.19 -1.08
C LEU A 139 -11.56 -11.74 -0.79
N VAL A 140 -12.43 -10.96 -0.15
CA VAL A 140 -13.83 -11.32 0.11
C VAL A 140 -14.58 -11.58 -1.19
N ALA A 141 -14.40 -10.74 -2.22
CA ALA A 141 -15.03 -10.93 -3.53
C ALA A 141 -14.61 -12.28 -4.17
N GLU A 142 -13.34 -12.66 -4.07
CA GLU A 142 -12.86 -13.95 -4.59
C GLU A 142 -13.40 -15.14 -3.78
N LEU A 143 -13.50 -15.01 -2.46
CA LEU A 143 -14.10 -16.04 -1.59
C LEU A 143 -15.61 -16.20 -1.84
N GLU A 144 -16.32 -15.12 -2.19
CA GLU A 144 -17.73 -15.16 -2.64
C GLU A 144 -17.87 -15.85 -3.99
N ALA A 145 -17.04 -15.47 -4.95
CA ALA A 145 -17.03 -16.08 -6.27
C ALA A 145 -16.68 -17.58 -6.24
N ALA A 146 -15.92 -18.00 -5.22
CA ALA A 146 -15.62 -19.40 -4.94
C ALA A 146 -16.83 -20.18 -4.34
N GLY A 147 -17.95 -19.51 -4.03
CA GLY A 147 -19.18 -20.12 -3.51
C GLY A 147 -19.16 -20.47 -2.02
N LEU A 148 -18.26 -19.86 -1.23
CA LEU A 148 -18.21 -20.11 0.20
C LEU A 148 -19.43 -19.50 0.92
N THR A 149 -19.95 -20.25 1.90
CA THR A 149 -20.99 -19.71 2.79
C THR A 149 -20.46 -18.51 3.59
N PRO A 150 -21.31 -17.59 4.08
CA PRO A 150 -20.87 -16.44 4.86
C PRO A 150 -20.02 -16.82 6.09
N ALA A 151 -20.28 -17.95 6.73
CA ALA A 151 -19.49 -18.45 7.85
C ALA A 151 -18.10 -18.91 7.39
N ALA A 152 -18.03 -19.80 6.38
CA ALA A 152 -16.78 -20.29 5.84
C ALA A 152 -15.89 -19.17 5.27
N ARG A 153 -16.50 -18.17 4.63
CA ARG A 153 -15.83 -16.99 4.12
C ARG A 153 -15.14 -16.17 5.22
N ARG A 154 -15.88 -15.89 6.32
CA ARG A 154 -15.29 -15.19 7.49
C ARG A 154 -14.13 -15.97 8.10
N ASP A 155 -14.25 -17.29 8.20
CA ASP A 155 -13.22 -18.13 8.79
C ASP A 155 -12.00 -18.24 7.88
N ALA A 156 -12.19 -18.32 6.56
CA ALA A 156 -11.12 -18.29 5.56
C ALA A 156 -10.36 -16.95 5.60
N LEU A 157 -11.11 -15.82 5.57
CA LEU A 157 -10.53 -14.48 5.66
C LEU A 157 -9.68 -14.32 6.93
N ARG A 158 -10.24 -14.65 8.09
CA ARG A 158 -9.51 -14.60 9.37
C ARG A 158 -8.25 -15.45 9.37
N SER A 159 -8.34 -16.68 8.84
CA SER A 159 -7.19 -17.58 8.78
C SER A 159 -6.07 -17.02 7.90
N ILE A 160 -6.41 -16.45 6.74
CA ILE A 160 -5.46 -15.81 5.84
C ILE A 160 -4.80 -14.59 6.51
N LEU A 161 -5.60 -13.71 7.13
CA LEU A 161 -5.09 -12.51 7.80
C LEU A 161 -4.19 -12.84 9.00
N VAL A 162 -4.50 -13.89 9.75
CA VAL A 162 -3.64 -14.37 10.85
C VAL A 162 -2.28 -14.83 10.32
N VAL A 163 -2.25 -15.57 9.21
CA VAL A 163 -0.99 -16.02 8.59
C VAL A 163 -0.19 -14.80 8.10
N VAL A 164 -0.81 -13.90 7.36
CA VAL A 164 -0.14 -12.70 6.84
C VAL A 164 0.41 -11.84 7.99
N THR A 165 -0.42 -11.51 8.97
CA THR A 165 -0.01 -10.66 10.10
C THR A 165 1.09 -11.32 10.93
N GLY A 166 0.96 -12.62 11.22
CA GLY A 166 1.98 -13.38 11.95
C GLY A 166 3.33 -13.38 11.20
N SER A 167 3.30 -13.60 9.90
CA SER A 167 4.51 -13.59 9.06
C SER A 167 5.17 -12.21 9.01
N LEU A 168 4.38 -11.13 8.95
CA LEU A 168 4.91 -9.76 8.98
C LEU A 168 5.59 -9.44 10.32
N VAL A 169 4.99 -9.83 11.44
CA VAL A 169 5.57 -9.67 12.78
C VAL A 169 6.91 -10.41 12.87
N LEU A 170 6.96 -11.65 12.38
CA LEU A 170 8.20 -12.45 12.37
C LEU A 170 9.27 -11.85 11.46
N THR A 171 8.90 -11.30 10.30
CA THR A 171 9.82 -10.62 9.37
C THR A 171 10.45 -9.39 10.02
N VAL A 172 9.63 -8.56 10.70
CA VAL A 172 10.13 -7.38 11.43
C VAL A 172 11.05 -7.81 12.56
N ARG A 173 10.67 -8.84 13.32
CA ARG A 173 11.49 -9.37 14.42
C ARG A 173 12.83 -9.92 13.92
N ALA A 174 12.83 -10.71 12.85
CA ALA A 174 14.05 -11.25 12.25
C ALA A 174 15.01 -10.15 11.77
N SER A 175 14.50 -9.03 11.26
CA SER A 175 15.30 -7.88 10.80
C SER A 175 15.88 -7.04 11.95
N SER A 176 15.34 -7.17 13.16
CA SER A 176 15.69 -6.32 14.31
C SER A 176 16.64 -6.99 15.30
N HIS A 177 16.95 -8.28 15.15
CA HIS A 177 17.71 -9.08 16.12
C HIS A 177 19.20 -9.20 15.81
N ARG A 178 20.02 -9.19 16.89
CA ARG A 178 21.46 -9.49 16.82
C ARG A 178 21.68 -11.00 16.62
N PRO A 179 22.80 -11.41 15.98
CA PRO A 179 23.08 -12.82 15.65
C PRO A 179 23.16 -13.76 16.85
N ASP A 180 23.21 -13.25 18.07
CA ASP A 180 23.53 -14.00 19.30
C ASP A 180 22.30 -14.37 20.16
N ASP A 181 21.08 -14.13 19.65
CA ASP A 181 19.85 -14.34 20.40
C ASP A 181 19.35 -15.79 20.26
N ARG A 182 19.20 -16.53 21.36
CA ARG A 182 18.74 -17.94 21.39
C ARG A 182 17.37 -18.12 20.73
N ASP A 183 16.54 -17.08 20.75
CA ASP A 183 15.23 -17.07 20.10
C ASP A 183 15.32 -17.14 18.57
N ASN A 184 16.47 -16.84 18.00
CA ASN A 184 16.71 -16.86 16.56
C ASN A 184 17.06 -18.26 16.03
N ALA A 185 17.37 -19.21 16.89
CA ALA A 185 17.76 -20.58 16.47
C ALA A 185 16.61 -21.30 15.74
N LEU A 186 15.35 -21.06 16.12
CA LEU A 186 14.18 -21.65 15.47
C LEU A 186 14.00 -21.14 14.02
N TRP A 187 14.39 -19.90 13.76
CA TRP A 187 14.22 -19.24 12.46
C TRP A 187 15.52 -19.16 11.66
N SER A 188 16.64 -19.63 12.23
CA SER A 188 17.94 -19.65 11.57
C SER A 188 17.89 -20.58 10.36
N GLY A 189 18.17 -20.03 9.17
CA GLY A 189 18.11 -20.78 7.90
C GLY A 189 16.69 -21.01 7.38
N CYS A 190 15.65 -20.53 8.07
CA CYS A 190 14.28 -20.58 7.57
C CYS A 190 14.04 -19.48 6.52
N ASN A 191 13.54 -19.87 5.34
CA ASN A 191 12.97 -18.90 4.40
C ASN A 191 11.52 -18.62 4.80
N LEU A 192 11.32 -17.56 5.58
CA LEU A 192 10.02 -17.16 6.09
C LEU A 192 8.99 -16.89 4.98
N GLU A 193 9.45 -16.36 3.84
CA GLU A 193 8.61 -16.16 2.66
C GLU A 193 8.04 -17.48 2.14
N THR A 194 8.90 -18.49 1.95
CA THR A 194 8.49 -19.83 1.50
C THR A 194 7.48 -20.43 2.49
N VAL A 195 7.77 -20.37 3.80
CA VAL A 195 6.86 -20.88 4.85
C VAL A 195 5.52 -20.17 4.80
N THR A 196 5.51 -18.86 4.61
CA THR A 196 4.27 -18.07 4.52
C THR A 196 3.45 -18.48 3.30
N ILE A 197 4.07 -18.57 2.12
CA ILE A 197 3.40 -18.97 0.88
C ILE A 197 2.81 -20.38 1.01
N GLU A 198 3.56 -21.33 1.55
CA GLU A 198 3.09 -22.70 1.76
C GLU A 198 1.94 -22.75 2.76
N THR A 199 2.00 -21.97 3.84
CA THR A 199 0.94 -21.90 4.85
C THR A 199 -0.33 -21.26 4.27
N LEU A 200 -0.20 -20.15 3.51
CA LEU A 200 -1.35 -19.55 2.81
C LEU A 200 -1.99 -20.56 1.87
N ARG A 201 -1.19 -21.30 1.10
CA ARG A 201 -1.68 -22.37 0.23
C ARG A 201 -2.45 -23.43 1.00
N ALA A 202 -1.94 -23.90 2.12
CA ALA A 202 -2.60 -24.90 2.95
C ALA A 202 -3.93 -24.37 3.53
N VAL A 203 -3.98 -23.10 3.92
CA VAL A 203 -5.23 -22.45 4.36
C VAL A 203 -6.24 -22.40 3.22
N VAL A 204 -5.83 -21.99 2.03
CA VAL A 204 -6.74 -21.94 0.86
C VAL A 204 -7.20 -23.34 0.47
N ASP A 205 -6.31 -24.34 0.42
CA ASP A 205 -6.65 -25.76 0.16
C ASP A 205 -7.72 -26.29 1.12
N ARG A 206 -7.72 -25.85 2.38
CA ARG A 206 -8.72 -26.27 3.38
C ARG A 206 -10.12 -25.78 3.05
N TYR A 207 -10.26 -24.56 2.56
CA TYR A 207 -11.57 -23.94 2.30
C TYR A 207 -12.03 -24.13 0.85
N ILE A 208 -11.09 -24.20 -0.09
CA ILE A 208 -11.33 -24.35 -1.52
C ILE A 208 -10.40 -25.45 -2.05
N PRO A 209 -10.79 -26.73 -1.90
CA PRO A 209 -9.98 -27.83 -2.39
C PRO A 209 -9.74 -27.76 -3.89
N ARG A 210 -8.52 -28.06 -4.32
CA ARG A 210 -8.22 -28.15 -5.74
C ARG A 210 -9.10 -29.22 -6.39
N THR A 211 -9.86 -28.84 -7.37
CA THR A 211 -10.61 -29.79 -8.21
C THR A 211 -9.59 -30.74 -8.85
N LYS A 212 -9.60 -32.01 -8.47
CA LYS A 212 -8.81 -33.03 -9.16
C LYS A 212 -9.26 -33.04 -10.62
N ARG A 213 -8.37 -32.73 -11.56
CA ARG A 213 -8.61 -33.01 -12.97
C ARG A 213 -8.94 -34.51 -13.07
N SER A 214 -10.19 -34.85 -13.39
CA SER A 214 -10.50 -36.21 -13.84
C SER A 214 -9.66 -36.45 -15.10
N ARG A 215 -8.71 -37.36 -15.00
CA ARG A 215 -8.03 -37.91 -16.17
C ARG A 215 -9.09 -38.68 -16.95
N SER A 216 -9.56 -38.10 -18.06
CA SER A 216 -10.22 -38.87 -19.11
C SER A 216 -9.17 -39.49 -19.99
#